data_5a95eccaa0c5004b4730132698cc6a87
#
_entry.id   5a95eccaa0c5004b4730132698cc6a87
#
_cell.length_a   1.000
_cell.length_b   1.000
_cell.length_c   1.000
_cell.angle_alpha   90.00
_cell.angle_beta   90.00
_cell.angle_gamma   90.00
#
_symmetry.space_group_name_H-M   'P 1'
#
loop_
_entity.id
_entity.type
_entity.pdbx_description
1 polymer ?
#
loop_
_entity_poly.entity_id
_entity_poly.type
_entity_poly.pdbx_seq_one_letter_code
_entity_poly.pdbx_strand_id
1 'polypeptide(L)'
;MARNPLPALLEQIDELLTSTSADEPVTLARLERTLTDGYAHALSLEAERLRLERRMSELAGELHDGNREQKAEELVQVSRRISRAGAEIDRLRDTLSQLRERATAVRASAAA
;
A
#
# COMPACT_ATOMS: atom_id res chain seq x y z
N MET A 1 8.72 15.52 -9.65
CA MET A 1 8.94 14.61 -8.51
C MET A 1 7.67 13.86 -8.21
N ALA A 2 7.74 12.55 -8.25
CA ALA A 2 6.62 11.74 -7.81
C ALA A 2 6.49 11.82 -6.28
N ARG A 3 5.35 12.29 -5.80
CA ARG A 3 5.04 12.25 -4.37
C ARG A 3 4.53 10.86 -4.03
N ASN A 4 4.96 10.33 -2.90
CA ASN A 4 4.39 9.10 -2.39
C ASN A 4 2.97 9.42 -1.87
N PRO A 5 1.90 8.88 -2.49
CA PRO A 5 0.53 9.16 -2.07
C PRO A 5 0.10 8.42 -0.81
N LEU A 6 0.92 7.48 -0.35
CA LEU A 6 0.56 6.61 0.77
C LEU A 6 0.27 7.34 2.09
N PRO A 7 1.10 8.31 2.53
CA PRO A 7 0.80 9.02 3.78
C PRO A 7 -0.55 9.73 3.76
N ALA A 8 -0.87 10.41 2.65
CA ALA A 8 -2.15 11.10 2.51
C ALA A 8 -3.31 10.12 2.49
N LEU A 9 -3.16 8.98 1.82
CA LEU A 9 -4.17 7.93 1.77
C LEU A 9 -4.41 7.34 3.15
N LEU A 10 -3.36 7.05 3.90
CA LEU A 10 -3.48 6.53 5.26
C LEU A 10 -4.16 7.53 6.20
N GLU A 11 -3.87 8.83 6.05
CA GLU A 11 -4.57 9.86 6.82
C GLU A 11 -6.05 9.89 6.49
N GLN A 12 -6.42 9.80 5.22
CA GLN A 12 -7.84 9.73 4.81
C GLN A 12 -8.54 8.52 5.41
N ILE A 13 -7.88 7.38 5.40
CA ILE A 13 -8.42 6.15 6.00
C ILE A 13 -8.63 6.34 7.50
N ASP A 14 -7.63 6.87 8.19
CA ASP A 14 -7.71 7.11 9.63
C ASP A 14 -8.86 8.07 9.98
N GLU A 15 -9.04 9.14 9.21
CA GLU A 15 -10.15 10.07 9.39
C GLU A 15 -11.49 9.37 9.24
N LEU A 16 -11.64 8.52 8.23
CA LEU A 16 -12.87 7.78 7.99
C LEU A 16 -13.14 6.73 9.05
N LEU A 17 -12.11 6.12 9.60
CA LEU A 17 -12.24 5.14 10.67
C LEU A 17 -12.61 5.78 12.00
N THR A 18 -12.12 6.99 12.27
CA THR A 18 -12.39 7.70 13.52
C THR A 18 -13.65 8.55 13.46
N SER A 19 -14.19 8.79 12.27
CA SER A 19 -15.41 9.57 12.08
C SER A 19 -16.62 8.81 12.62
N THR A 20 -17.38 9.46 13.49
CA THR A 20 -18.64 8.92 14.01
C THR A 20 -19.85 9.61 13.36
N SER A 21 -19.61 10.40 12.33
CA SER A 21 -20.64 11.19 11.65
C SER A 21 -21.72 10.30 11.03
N ALA A 22 -22.95 10.72 11.20
CA ALA A 22 -24.12 9.96 10.80
C ALA A 22 -24.65 10.32 9.39
N ASP A 23 -23.94 11.13 8.62
CA ASP A 23 -24.33 11.46 7.24
C ASP A 23 -23.96 10.34 6.29
N GLU A 24 -24.69 9.25 6.41
CA GLU A 24 -24.40 7.97 5.78
C GLU A 24 -24.20 7.99 4.27
N PRO A 25 -25.06 8.66 3.45
CA PRO A 25 -24.87 8.58 2.00
C PRO A 25 -23.55 9.18 1.54
N VAL A 26 -23.15 10.32 2.09
CA VAL A 26 -21.88 10.97 1.76
C VAL A 26 -20.71 10.16 2.31
N THR A 27 -20.85 9.68 3.52
CA THR A 27 -19.82 8.86 4.19
C THR A 27 -19.59 7.55 3.43
N LEU A 28 -20.65 6.86 3.03
CA LEU A 28 -20.52 5.60 2.28
C LEU A 28 -19.82 5.83 0.94
N ALA A 29 -20.19 6.88 0.22
CA ALA A 29 -19.55 7.20 -1.06
C ALA A 29 -18.05 7.48 -0.89
N ARG A 30 -17.66 8.19 0.17
CA ARG A 30 -16.26 8.46 0.49
C ARG A 30 -15.53 7.19 0.87
N LEU A 31 -16.15 6.33 1.68
CA LEU A 31 -15.58 5.06 2.09
C LEU A 31 -15.29 4.17 0.86
N GLU A 32 -16.24 4.06 -0.04
CA GLU A 32 -16.10 3.26 -1.25
C GLU A 32 -15.03 3.80 -2.19
N ARG A 33 -14.96 5.12 -2.35
CA ARG A 33 -13.93 5.77 -3.16
C ARG A 33 -12.54 5.54 -2.57
N THR A 34 -12.40 5.72 -1.27
CA THR A 34 -11.13 5.52 -0.57
C THR A 34 -10.69 4.06 -0.64
N LEU A 35 -11.64 3.12 -0.55
CA LEU A 35 -11.34 1.70 -0.75
C LEU A 35 -10.80 1.42 -2.15
N THR A 36 -11.44 1.97 -3.17
CA THR A 36 -11.00 1.81 -4.56
C THR A 36 -9.59 2.34 -4.75
N ASP A 37 -9.34 3.55 -4.27
CA ASP A 37 -8.01 4.17 -4.36
C ASP A 37 -6.96 3.38 -3.57
N GLY A 38 -7.35 2.89 -2.41
CA GLY A 38 -6.48 2.09 -1.56
C GLY A 38 -6.08 0.76 -2.19
N TYR A 39 -7.03 0.04 -2.76
CA TYR A 39 -6.74 -1.22 -3.45
C TYR A 39 -5.87 -1.00 -4.69
N ALA A 40 -6.13 0.06 -5.46
CA ALA A 40 -5.28 0.40 -6.60
C ALA A 40 -3.85 0.69 -6.16
N HIS A 41 -3.68 1.40 -5.05
CA HIS A 41 -2.35 1.69 -4.51
C HIS A 41 -1.66 0.43 -4.00
N ALA A 42 -2.38 -0.48 -3.35
CA ALA A 42 -1.83 -1.76 -2.91
C ALA A 42 -1.31 -2.59 -4.09
N LEU A 43 -2.05 -2.63 -5.20
CA LEU A 43 -1.61 -3.31 -6.41
C LEU A 43 -0.34 -2.68 -6.99
N SER A 44 -0.25 -1.35 -6.98
CA SER A 44 0.97 -0.63 -7.41
C SER A 44 2.18 -1.01 -6.56
N LEU A 45 2.01 -1.07 -5.25
CA LEU A 45 3.10 -1.46 -4.33
C LEU A 45 3.52 -2.92 -4.55
N GLU A 46 2.57 -3.81 -4.79
CA GLU A 46 2.87 -5.21 -5.09
C GLU A 46 3.65 -5.37 -6.40
N ALA A 47 3.26 -4.61 -7.43
CA ALA A 47 3.97 -4.59 -8.69
C ALA A 47 5.40 -4.06 -8.53
N GLU A 48 5.58 -3.01 -7.73
CA GLU A 48 6.89 -2.47 -7.41
C GLU A 48 7.76 -3.50 -6.68
N ARG A 49 7.19 -4.18 -5.69
CA ARG A 49 7.91 -5.23 -4.97
C ARG A 49 8.38 -6.34 -5.90
N LEU A 50 7.55 -6.77 -6.84
CA LEU A 50 7.93 -7.77 -7.85
C LEU A 50 9.09 -7.30 -8.71
N ARG A 51 9.08 -6.05 -9.15
CA ARG A 51 10.18 -5.48 -9.93
C ARG A 51 11.49 -5.48 -9.13
N LEU A 52 11.40 -5.12 -7.86
CA LEU A 52 12.57 -5.12 -6.96
C LEU A 52 13.10 -6.52 -6.73
N GLU A 53 12.23 -7.50 -6.55
CA GLU A 53 12.62 -8.91 -6.39
C GLU A 53 13.31 -9.44 -7.64
N ARG A 54 12.83 -9.09 -8.82
CA ARG A 54 13.50 -9.44 -10.09
C ARG A 54 14.86 -8.80 -10.16
N ARG A 55 14.97 -7.51 -9.80
CA ARG A 55 16.26 -6.82 -9.79
C ARG A 55 17.24 -7.47 -8.81
N MET A 56 16.76 -7.87 -7.64
CA MET A 56 17.57 -8.57 -6.66
C MET A 56 18.12 -9.89 -7.23
N SER A 57 17.29 -10.67 -7.91
CA SER A 57 17.70 -11.91 -8.55
C SER A 57 18.74 -11.68 -9.64
N GLU A 58 18.55 -10.64 -10.47
CA GLU A 58 19.51 -10.26 -11.51
C GLU A 58 20.86 -9.90 -10.89
N LEU A 59 20.86 -9.06 -9.86
CA LEU A 59 22.09 -8.64 -9.17
C LEU A 59 22.82 -9.82 -8.54
N ALA A 60 22.08 -10.73 -7.91
CA ALA A 60 22.67 -11.93 -7.32
C ALA A 60 23.36 -12.79 -8.38
N GLY A 61 22.74 -12.91 -9.58
CA GLY A 61 23.32 -13.63 -10.71
C GLY A 61 24.54 -12.95 -11.33
N GLU A 62 24.62 -11.63 -11.22
CA GLU A 62 25.67 -10.82 -11.82
C GLU A 62 26.90 -10.61 -10.93
N LEU A 63 26.89 -11.09 -9.69
CA LEU A 63 27.98 -10.87 -8.74
C LEU A 63 29.34 -11.41 -9.22
N HIS A 64 29.33 -12.35 -10.15
CA HIS A 64 30.55 -12.92 -10.72
C HIS A 64 31.11 -12.14 -11.92
N ASP A 65 30.37 -11.15 -12.42
CA ASP A 65 30.66 -10.49 -13.69
C ASP A 65 31.43 -9.17 -13.55
N GLY A 66 32.13 -8.95 -12.44
CA GLY A 66 32.84 -7.70 -12.18
C GLY A 66 31.95 -6.69 -11.44
N ASN A 67 32.55 -5.59 -10.99
CA ASN A 67 31.88 -4.56 -10.18
C ASN A 67 31.17 -5.12 -8.95
N ARG A 68 31.76 -6.13 -8.36
CA ARG A 68 31.18 -6.89 -7.24
C ARG A 68 30.74 -6.01 -6.08
N GLU A 69 31.57 -5.03 -5.71
CA GLU A 69 31.26 -4.11 -4.60
C GLU A 69 30.04 -3.26 -4.89
N GLN A 70 29.96 -2.69 -6.09
CA GLN A 70 28.81 -1.88 -6.50
C GLN A 70 27.54 -2.70 -6.56
N LYS A 71 27.62 -3.91 -7.10
CA LYS A 71 26.47 -4.81 -7.19
C LYS A 71 26.00 -5.28 -5.81
N ALA A 72 26.94 -5.57 -4.91
CA ALA A 72 26.63 -5.94 -3.53
C ALA A 72 25.95 -4.79 -2.79
N GLU A 73 26.44 -3.56 -2.97
CA GLU A 73 25.83 -2.38 -2.38
C GLU A 73 24.42 -2.13 -2.91
N GLU A 74 24.24 -2.25 -4.22
CA GLU A 74 22.91 -2.13 -4.84
C GLU A 74 21.97 -3.21 -4.32
N LEU A 75 22.47 -4.44 -4.13
CA LEU A 75 21.71 -5.56 -3.57
C LEU A 75 21.17 -5.23 -2.18
N VAL A 76 22.01 -4.62 -1.33
CA VAL A 76 21.60 -4.19 0.01
C VAL A 76 20.49 -3.14 -0.09
N GLN A 77 20.63 -2.15 -0.97
CA GLN A 77 19.62 -1.10 -1.15
C GLN A 77 18.31 -1.66 -1.67
N VAL A 78 18.37 -2.55 -2.64
CA VAL A 78 17.18 -3.21 -3.20
C VAL A 78 16.48 -4.04 -2.12
N SER A 79 17.25 -4.77 -1.32
CA SER A 79 16.71 -5.56 -0.20
C SER A 79 15.96 -4.68 0.80
N ARG A 80 16.51 -3.52 1.14
CA ARG A 80 15.84 -2.56 2.04
C ARG A 80 14.54 -2.04 1.44
N ARG A 81 14.53 -1.75 0.15
CA ARG A 81 13.34 -1.28 -0.56
C ARG A 81 12.25 -2.36 -0.60
N ILE A 82 12.63 -3.61 -0.79
CA ILE A 82 11.69 -4.74 -0.75
C ILE A 82 11.04 -4.83 0.64
N SER A 83 11.84 -4.74 1.70
CA SER A 83 11.33 -4.78 3.07
C SER A 83 10.37 -3.62 3.36
N ARG A 84 10.71 -2.42 2.90
CA ARG A 84 9.86 -1.25 3.07
C ARG A 84 8.54 -1.42 2.31
N ALA A 85 8.60 -1.88 1.07
CA ALA A 85 7.40 -2.12 0.27
C ALA A 85 6.49 -3.16 0.93
N GLY A 86 7.07 -4.23 1.46
CA GLY A 86 6.33 -5.26 2.18
C GLY A 86 5.61 -4.72 3.41
N ALA A 87 6.30 -3.89 4.20
CA ALA A 87 5.71 -3.27 5.39
C ALA A 87 4.57 -2.31 5.03
N GLU A 88 4.75 -1.52 3.97
CA GLU A 88 3.72 -0.60 3.48
C GLU A 88 2.48 -1.36 2.97
N ILE A 89 2.69 -2.46 2.24
CA ILE A 89 1.60 -3.31 1.76
C ILE A 89 0.81 -3.88 2.93
N ASP A 90 1.49 -4.43 3.91
CA ASP A 90 0.84 -5.04 5.08
C ASP A 90 0.02 -4.02 5.85
N ARG A 91 0.59 -2.85 6.10
CA ARG A 91 -0.11 -1.75 6.79
C ARG A 91 -1.34 -1.30 6.00
N LEU A 92 -1.18 -1.11 4.70
CA LEU A 92 -2.28 -0.65 3.85
C LEU A 92 -3.41 -1.70 3.79
N ARG A 93 -3.08 -2.97 3.62
CA ARG A 93 -4.08 -4.04 3.60
C ARG A 93 -4.84 -4.15 4.91
N ASP A 94 -4.14 -3.98 6.02
CA ASP A 94 -4.78 -4.01 7.34
C ASP A 94 -5.77 -2.87 7.50
N THR A 95 -5.37 -1.66 7.15
CA THR A 95 -6.26 -0.50 7.22
C THR A 95 -7.42 -0.58 6.23
N LEU A 96 -7.19 -1.12 5.03
CA LEU A 96 -8.26 -1.34 4.05
C LEU A 96 -9.28 -2.37 4.52
N SER A 97 -8.83 -3.40 5.22
CA SER A 97 -9.71 -4.39 5.82
C SER A 97 -10.65 -3.74 6.86
N GLN A 98 -10.11 -2.89 7.72
CA GLN A 98 -10.88 -2.14 8.70
C GLN A 98 -11.89 -1.19 8.02
N LEU A 99 -11.45 -0.52 6.97
CA LEU A 99 -12.30 0.41 6.22
C LEU A 99 -13.44 -0.33 5.53
N ARG A 100 -13.18 -1.51 4.99
CA ARG A 100 -14.20 -2.37 4.37
C ARG A 100 -15.25 -2.81 5.38
N GLU A 101 -14.82 -3.17 6.58
CA GLU A 101 -15.74 -3.51 7.67
C GLU A 101 -16.63 -2.32 8.02
N ARG A 102 -16.05 -1.12 8.05
CA ARG A 102 -16.80 0.11 8.29
C ARG A 102 -17.83 0.36 7.20
N ALA A 103 -17.45 0.21 5.94
CA ALA A 103 -18.35 0.38 4.81
C ALA A 103 -19.50 -0.62 4.86
N THR A 104 -19.22 -1.85 5.21
CA THR A 104 -20.24 -2.90 5.38
C THR A 104 -21.23 -2.52 6.50
N ALA A 105 -20.73 -2.03 7.62
CA ALA A 105 -21.56 -1.59 8.73
C ALA A 105 -22.45 -0.42 8.35
N VAL A 106 -21.92 0.56 7.62
CA VAL A 106 -22.69 1.73 7.15
C VAL A 106 -23.77 1.29 6.18
N ARG A 107 -23.47 0.38 5.26
CA ARG A 107 -24.46 -0.18 4.33
C ARG A 107 -25.60 -0.90 5.05
N ALA A 108 -25.25 -1.72 6.04
CA ALA A 108 -26.23 -2.46 6.82
C ALA A 108 -27.14 -1.50 7.60
N SER A 109 -26.57 -0.44 8.16
CA SER A 109 -27.31 0.59 8.88
C SER A 109 -28.27 1.36 7.97
N ALA A 110 -27.83 1.67 6.73
CA ALA A 110 -28.66 2.38 5.76
C ALA A 110 -29.79 1.52 5.21
N ALA A 111 -29.60 0.20 5.17
CA ALA A 111 -30.60 -0.76 4.67
C ALA A 111 -31.68 -1.11 5.71
N ALA A 112 -31.46 -0.79 6.99
CA ALA A 112 -32.36 -1.11 8.08
C ALA A 112 -33.58 -0.15 8.21
#